data_9bd3b317562639ff8642b53eb63a26cf
#
_entry.id   9bd3b317562639ff8642b53eb63a26cf
#
_cell.length_a   1.000
_cell.length_b   1.000
_cell.length_c   1.000
_cell.angle_alpha   90.00
_cell.angle_beta   90.00
_cell.angle_gamma   90.00
#
_symmetry.space_group_name_H-M   'P 1'
#
loop_
_entity.id
_entity.type
_entity.pdbx_description
1 polymer ?
#
loop_
_entity_poly.entity_id
_entity_poly.type
_entity_poly.pdbx_seq_one_letter_code
_entity_poly.pdbx_strand_id
1 'polypeptide(L)'
;MENRIVRFSKHGGPEVLEIVKESVNEPQEDEVRIQVKALGLNQAEVMLREGRYVASPNFPSRIGIEASGIIDAIGSNVSSCKIGDSVCAIPFLSWDENDYWTADSINKYGVYGDTAIVPAWTISKKVSNQSFEEAAAAWCQYLTAWGGLVYNSNIENRNCCIFTGASSSAAIGGMQIVK
;
A
#
# COMPACT_ATOMS: atom_id res chain seq x y z
N MET A 1 22.17 -5.96 8.67
CA MET A 1 21.47 -6.78 7.64
C MET A 1 21.26 -5.86 6.44
N GLU A 2 21.59 -6.29 5.22
CA GLU A 2 21.33 -5.48 4.01
C GLU A 2 19.85 -5.58 3.67
N ASN A 3 19.22 -4.42 3.37
CA ASN A 3 17.84 -4.32 2.93
C ASN A 3 17.82 -3.96 1.44
N ARG A 4 17.19 -4.78 0.61
CA ARG A 4 16.96 -4.46 -0.79
C ARG A 4 15.64 -3.71 -0.89
N ILE A 5 15.65 -2.59 -1.58
CA ILE A 5 14.46 -1.81 -1.90
C ILE A 5 14.37 -1.55 -3.40
N VAL A 6 13.16 -1.33 -3.88
CA VAL A 6 12.94 -0.83 -5.25
C VAL A 6 12.71 0.67 -5.20
N ARG A 7 13.41 1.41 -6.06
CA ARG A 7 13.21 2.84 -6.25
C ARG A 7 13.35 3.21 -7.73
N PHE A 8 13.00 4.44 -8.05
CA PHE A 8 13.20 5.02 -9.37
C PHE A 8 13.56 6.50 -9.26
N SER A 9 14.34 7.00 -10.22
CA SER A 9 14.92 8.36 -10.21
C SER A 9 14.38 9.27 -11.31
N LYS A 10 13.48 8.76 -12.15
CA LYS A 10 12.80 9.49 -13.23
C LYS A 10 11.56 8.72 -13.67
N HIS A 11 10.61 9.40 -14.29
CA HIS A 11 9.50 8.72 -14.95
C HIS A 11 9.96 7.90 -16.16
N GLY A 12 9.27 6.78 -16.42
CA GLY A 12 9.59 5.91 -17.57
C GLY A 12 8.90 4.54 -17.49
N GLY A 13 9.33 3.63 -18.35
CA GLY A 13 8.93 2.24 -18.37
C GLY A 13 9.56 1.43 -17.23
N PRO A 14 9.38 0.10 -17.21
CA PRO A 14 9.92 -0.77 -16.16
C PRO A 14 11.45 -0.65 -15.97
N GLU A 15 12.16 -0.23 -17.00
CA GLU A 15 13.61 -0.05 -17.02
C GLU A 15 14.14 1.03 -16.06
N VAL A 16 13.27 1.91 -15.55
CA VAL A 16 13.67 2.93 -14.57
C VAL A 16 13.65 2.42 -13.13
N LEU A 17 13.14 1.21 -12.90
CA LEU A 17 13.12 0.59 -11.58
C LEU A 17 14.52 0.01 -11.25
N GLU A 18 15.02 0.38 -10.09
CA GLU A 18 16.32 -0.06 -9.60
C GLU A 18 16.15 -0.80 -8.28
N ILE A 19 16.81 -1.96 -8.15
CA ILE A 19 16.97 -2.62 -6.85
C ILE A 19 18.26 -2.09 -6.23
N VAL A 20 18.12 -1.39 -5.12
CA VAL A 20 19.25 -0.84 -4.39
C VAL A 20 19.33 -1.45 -3.00
N LYS A 21 20.54 -1.46 -2.44
CA LYS A 21 20.81 -1.90 -1.07
C LYS A 21 20.97 -0.69 -0.16
N GLU A 22 20.27 -0.71 0.95
CA GLU A 22 20.40 0.30 2.00
C GLU A 22 20.50 -0.35 3.38
N SER A 23 20.88 0.42 4.39
CA SER A 23 20.83 -0.05 5.77
C SER A 23 19.38 -0.23 6.21
N VAL A 24 19.13 -1.21 7.07
CA VAL A 24 17.84 -1.34 7.75
C VAL A 24 17.72 -0.23 8.79
N ASN A 25 16.74 0.67 8.60
CA ASN A 25 16.47 1.75 9.54
C ASN A 25 15.58 1.27 10.68
N GLU A 26 15.69 1.93 11.85
CA GLU A 26 14.74 1.74 12.94
C GLU A 26 13.48 2.58 12.70
N PRO A 27 12.28 2.09 13.08
CA PRO A 27 11.05 2.86 13.00
C PRO A 27 11.08 4.04 13.96
N GLN A 28 10.48 5.15 13.55
CA GLN A 28 10.25 6.31 14.42
C GLN A 28 9.17 6.00 15.47
N GLU A 29 8.89 6.94 16.37
CA GLU A 29 8.04 6.72 17.54
C GLU A 29 6.66 6.15 17.23
N ASP A 30 6.03 6.56 16.13
CA ASP A 30 4.68 6.12 15.71
C ASP A 30 4.70 5.16 14.51
N GLU A 31 5.87 4.59 14.18
CA GLU A 31 6.05 3.72 13.03
C GLU A 31 6.28 2.26 13.43
N VAL A 32 6.06 1.38 12.48
CA VAL A 32 6.42 -0.04 12.59
C VAL A 32 7.30 -0.44 11.42
N ARG A 33 8.19 -1.40 11.65
CA ARG A 33 8.93 -2.07 10.59
C ARG A 33 8.36 -3.46 10.35
N ILE A 34 8.18 -3.78 9.08
CA ILE A 34 7.63 -5.05 8.60
C ILE A 34 8.72 -5.77 7.83
N GLN A 35 9.02 -7.02 8.20
CA GLN A 35 9.70 -7.95 7.34
C GLN A 35 8.71 -8.40 6.25
N VAL A 36 8.87 -7.92 5.04
CA VAL A 36 7.94 -8.15 3.94
C VAL A 36 7.99 -9.61 3.50
N LYS A 37 6.83 -10.22 3.32
CA LYS A 37 6.65 -11.60 2.83
C LYS A 37 6.02 -11.64 1.45
N ALA A 38 5.13 -10.69 1.16
CA ALA A 38 4.52 -10.54 -0.16
C ALA A 38 4.20 -9.08 -0.44
N LEU A 39 4.19 -8.72 -1.71
CA LEU A 39 3.90 -7.38 -2.24
C LEU A 39 2.65 -7.44 -3.11
N GLY A 40 1.75 -6.48 -2.98
CA GLY A 40 0.68 -6.24 -3.93
C GLY A 40 1.21 -5.42 -5.11
N LEU A 41 0.79 -5.76 -6.33
CA LEU A 41 1.14 -5.04 -7.56
C LEU A 41 -0.11 -4.37 -8.12
N ASN A 42 -0.08 -3.06 -8.29
CA ASN A 42 -1.24 -2.29 -8.69
C ASN A 42 -0.97 -1.39 -9.89
N GLN A 43 -2.00 -1.11 -10.66
CA GLN A 43 -1.92 -0.17 -11.79
C GLN A 43 -1.52 1.25 -11.33
N ALA A 44 -1.85 1.61 -10.08
CA ALA A 44 -1.48 2.90 -9.49
C ALA A 44 0.05 3.12 -9.49
N GLU A 45 0.84 2.09 -9.15
CA GLU A 45 2.30 2.17 -9.17
C GLU A 45 2.86 2.30 -10.59
N VAL A 46 2.23 1.63 -11.56
CA VAL A 46 2.59 1.81 -12.98
C VAL A 46 2.34 3.24 -13.41
N MET A 47 1.18 3.80 -13.09
CA MET A 47 0.83 5.18 -13.42
C MET A 47 1.74 6.19 -12.71
N LEU A 48 2.08 5.95 -11.42
CA LEU A 48 3.03 6.78 -10.67
C LEU A 48 4.40 6.79 -11.33
N ARG A 49 4.92 5.61 -11.66
CA ARG A 49 6.21 5.46 -12.32
C ARG A 49 6.25 6.13 -13.70
N GLU A 50 5.15 6.08 -14.44
CA GLU A 50 5.03 6.70 -15.76
C GLU A 50 4.69 8.21 -15.72
N GLY A 51 4.49 8.79 -14.54
CA GLY A 51 4.13 10.20 -14.38
C GLY A 51 2.68 10.52 -14.77
N ARG A 52 1.78 9.54 -14.69
CA ARG A 52 0.36 9.67 -15.05
C ARG A 52 -0.59 9.48 -13.86
N TYR A 53 -0.05 9.48 -12.64
CA TYR A 53 -0.85 9.34 -11.43
C TYR A 53 -1.31 10.71 -10.89
N VAL A 54 -2.27 10.70 -9.97
CA VAL A 54 -2.83 11.91 -9.34
C VAL A 54 -1.81 12.68 -8.50
N ALA A 55 -0.73 12.04 -8.10
CA ALA A 55 0.36 12.63 -7.34
C ALA A 55 1.70 12.36 -8.03
N SER A 56 2.63 13.30 -7.92
CA SER A 56 3.99 13.16 -8.46
C SER A 56 4.98 12.95 -7.32
N PRO A 57 5.91 11.99 -7.44
CA PRO A 57 6.93 11.75 -6.44
C PRO A 57 8.07 12.77 -6.54
N ASN A 58 8.74 13.02 -5.43
CA ASN A 58 10.08 13.62 -5.43
C ASN A 58 11.11 12.51 -5.68
N PHE A 59 12.05 12.75 -6.60
CA PHE A 59 13.08 11.76 -6.95
C PHE A 59 14.35 11.88 -6.10
N PRO A 60 15.01 10.75 -5.78
CA PRO A 60 14.60 9.38 -6.05
C PRO A 60 13.44 8.94 -5.14
N SER A 61 12.48 8.21 -5.69
CA SER A 61 11.30 7.73 -4.95
C SER A 61 11.34 6.23 -4.73
N ARG A 62 10.89 5.79 -3.57
CA ARG A 62 10.46 4.40 -3.34
C ARG A 62 9.15 4.15 -4.10
N ILE A 63 8.69 2.90 -4.11
CA ILE A 63 7.45 2.49 -4.75
C ILE A 63 6.78 1.37 -3.94
N GLY A 64 5.51 1.11 -4.22
CA GLY A 64 4.71 0.10 -3.54
C GLY A 64 3.79 0.68 -2.50
N ILE A 65 2.50 0.35 -2.58
CA ILE A 65 1.46 0.90 -1.71
C ILE A 65 0.84 -0.15 -0.78
N GLU A 66 1.00 -1.44 -1.06
CA GLU A 66 0.51 -2.50 -0.19
C GLU A 66 1.47 -3.68 -0.11
N ALA A 67 1.52 -4.30 1.05
CA ALA A 67 2.34 -5.46 1.34
C ALA A 67 1.74 -6.26 2.50
N SER A 68 2.23 -7.47 2.70
CA SER A 68 2.00 -8.24 3.90
C SER A 68 3.31 -8.78 4.46
N GLY A 69 3.37 -8.97 5.76
CA GLY A 69 4.59 -9.45 6.41
C GLY A 69 4.45 -9.60 7.91
N ILE A 70 5.58 -9.62 8.59
CA ILE A 70 5.67 -9.80 10.05
C ILE A 70 6.36 -8.58 10.64
N ILE A 71 5.78 -8.00 11.68
CA ILE A 71 6.40 -6.89 12.42
C ILE A 71 7.66 -7.39 13.10
N ASP A 72 8.79 -6.73 12.86
CA ASP A 72 10.07 -7.04 13.51
C ASP A 72 10.63 -5.92 14.38
N ALA A 73 10.08 -4.70 14.25
CA ALA A 73 10.36 -3.58 15.16
C ALA A 73 9.16 -2.64 15.25
N ILE A 74 9.03 -1.95 16.38
CA ILE A 74 7.97 -0.96 16.64
C ILE A 74 8.55 0.29 17.29
N GLY A 75 7.99 1.45 16.98
CA GLY A 75 8.30 2.72 17.64
C GLY A 75 7.76 2.77 19.07
N SER A 76 8.29 3.70 19.85
CA SER A 76 8.03 3.81 21.30
C SER A 76 6.57 4.12 21.65
N ASN A 77 5.82 4.80 20.77
CA ASN A 77 4.43 5.16 20.99
C ASN A 77 3.45 4.09 20.50
N VAL A 78 3.94 3.05 19.81
CA VAL A 78 3.08 2.02 19.20
C VAL A 78 2.60 1.03 20.24
N SER A 79 1.27 0.99 20.46
CA SER A 79 0.61 0.04 21.36
C SER A 79 -0.46 -0.83 20.68
N SER A 80 -0.79 -0.52 19.41
CA SER A 80 -1.85 -1.21 18.65
C SER A 80 -1.46 -2.58 18.10
N CYS A 81 -0.15 -2.86 18.04
CA CYS A 81 0.42 -4.11 17.53
C CYS A 81 1.73 -4.45 18.27
N LYS A 82 2.28 -5.62 18.01
CA LYS A 82 3.52 -6.10 18.64
C LYS A 82 4.43 -6.82 17.63
N ILE A 83 5.70 -6.92 18.00
CA ILE A 83 6.68 -7.73 17.26
C ILE A 83 6.18 -9.18 17.15
N GLY A 84 6.28 -9.75 15.95
CA GLY A 84 5.78 -11.08 15.60
C GLY A 84 4.36 -11.10 15.03
N ASP A 85 3.60 -9.99 15.09
CA ASP A 85 2.28 -9.93 14.48
C ASP A 85 2.38 -10.03 12.94
N SER A 86 1.53 -10.88 12.34
CA SER A 86 1.35 -10.96 10.90
C SER A 86 0.37 -9.86 10.46
N VAL A 87 0.80 -9.00 9.54
CA VAL A 87 0.08 -7.78 9.18
C VAL A 87 0.05 -7.51 7.69
N CYS A 88 -0.85 -6.61 7.29
CA CYS A 88 -0.90 -5.96 6.01
C CYS A 88 -0.61 -4.47 6.18
N ALA A 89 0.17 -3.89 5.28
CA ALA A 89 0.26 -2.44 5.10
C ALA A 89 -0.89 -2.00 4.17
N ILE A 90 -1.70 -1.06 4.65
CA ILE A 90 -2.86 -0.52 3.93
C ILE A 90 -2.40 0.63 3.03
N PRO A 91 -2.83 0.68 1.77
CA PRO A 91 -2.53 1.80 0.88
C PRO A 91 -3.00 3.14 1.46
N PHE A 92 -2.16 4.16 1.40
CA PHE A 92 -2.52 5.52 1.77
C PHE A 92 -1.74 6.55 0.95
N LEU A 93 -2.32 7.73 0.81
CA LEU A 93 -1.68 8.92 0.28
C LEU A 93 -1.79 10.05 1.30
N SER A 94 -0.82 10.95 1.31
CA SER A 94 -0.87 12.17 2.10
C SER A 94 -1.47 13.32 1.29
N TRP A 95 -1.99 14.33 2.00
CA TRP A 95 -2.42 15.62 1.48
C TRP A 95 -1.38 16.66 1.83
N ASP A 96 -1.18 17.63 0.96
CA ASP A 96 -0.37 18.82 1.28
C ASP A 96 -1.23 19.90 1.96
N GLU A 97 -0.61 21.02 2.30
CA GLU A 97 -1.24 22.16 2.96
C GLU A 97 -2.32 22.87 2.11
N ASN A 98 -2.40 22.55 0.81
CA ASN A 98 -3.36 23.11 -0.14
C ASN A 98 -4.44 22.10 -0.55
N ASP A 99 -4.58 20.99 0.18
CA ASP A 99 -5.51 19.88 -0.11
C ASP A 99 -5.24 19.15 -1.43
N TYR A 100 -4.00 19.17 -1.94
CA TYR A 100 -3.59 18.36 -3.08
C TYR A 100 -2.99 17.02 -2.63
N TRP A 101 -3.30 15.98 -3.36
CA TRP A 101 -2.69 14.67 -3.17
C TRP A 101 -1.19 14.73 -3.46
N THR A 102 -0.39 14.22 -2.53
CA THR A 102 1.06 14.12 -2.69
C THR A 102 1.53 12.67 -2.68
N ALA A 103 2.65 12.42 -3.29
CA ALA A 103 3.31 11.13 -3.23
C ALA A 103 4.35 11.02 -2.10
N ASP A 104 4.41 11.97 -1.17
CA ASP A 104 5.40 11.98 -0.10
C ASP A 104 5.30 10.76 0.80
N SER A 105 4.08 10.26 1.04
CA SER A 105 3.88 9.00 1.74
C SER A 105 4.56 7.82 1.02
N ILE A 106 4.49 7.76 -0.31
CA ILE A 106 5.14 6.71 -1.12
C ILE A 106 6.65 6.91 -1.12
N ASN A 107 7.13 8.15 -1.25
CA ASN A 107 8.56 8.45 -1.21
C ASN A 107 9.21 7.94 0.08
N LYS A 108 8.55 8.13 1.22
CA LYS A 108 9.03 7.71 2.53
C LYS A 108 8.70 6.25 2.82
N TYR A 109 7.47 5.83 2.54
CA TYR A 109 6.87 4.60 3.04
C TYR A 109 6.60 3.54 1.96
N GLY A 110 7.15 3.70 0.75
CA GLY A 110 7.02 2.70 -0.30
C GLY A 110 7.50 1.33 0.17
N VAL A 111 6.65 0.31 -0.03
CA VAL A 111 6.82 -1.00 0.61
C VAL A 111 7.57 -2.05 -0.22
N TYR A 112 7.97 -1.72 -1.46
CA TYR A 112 8.73 -2.68 -2.27
C TYR A 112 10.16 -2.81 -1.77
N GLY A 113 10.39 -3.86 -0.97
CA GLY A 113 11.69 -4.18 -0.37
C GLY A 113 11.64 -5.40 0.53
N ASP A 114 12.79 -5.81 1.06
CA ASP A 114 12.88 -6.90 2.04
C ASP A 114 12.25 -6.47 3.38
N THR A 115 12.35 -5.16 3.71
CA THR A 115 11.66 -4.55 4.85
C THR A 115 10.98 -3.25 4.43
N ALA A 116 9.88 -2.92 5.11
CA ALA A 116 9.17 -1.66 4.96
C ALA A 116 8.94 -1.02 6.33
N ILE A 117 9.08 0.31 6.41
CA ILE A 117 8.66 1.10 7.56
C ILE A 117 7.41 1.86 7.17
N VAL A 118 6.37 1.79 7.99
CA VAL A 118 5.09 2.45 7.74
C VAL A 118 4.51 2.99 9.05
N PRO A 119 3.64 4.02 9.01
CA PRO A 119 2.95 4.48 10.19
C PRO A 119 2.09 3.36 10.80
N ALA A 120 2.07 3.23 12.12
CA ALA A 120 1.34 2.15 12.80
C ALA A 120 -0.19 2.18 12.53
N TRP A 121 -0.77 3.33 12.23
CA TRP A 121 -2.19 3.45 11.89
C TRP A 121 -2.56 2.86 10.51
N THR A 122 -1.56 2.60 9.66
CA THR A 122 -1.76 1.96 8.33
C THR A 122 -1.63 0.44 8.38
N ILE A 123 -1.58 -0.15 9.56
CA ILE A 123 -1.44 -1.59 9.73
C ILE A 123 -2.78 -2.22 10.05
N SER A 124 -3.08 -3.31 9.36
CA SER A 124 -4.16 -4.24 9.71
C SER A 124 -3.63 -5.63 9.99
N LYS A 125 -4.21 -6.33 10.96
CA LYS A 125 -3.87 -7.74 11.18
C LYS A 125 -4.23 -8.57 9.96
N LYS A 126 -3.30 -9.42 9.54
CA LYS A 126 -3.57 -10.42 8.50
C LYS A 126 -4.60 -11.43 9.03
N VAL A 127 -5.63 -11.70 8.23
CA VAL A 127 -6.60 -12.74 8.57
C VAL A 127 -5.91 -14.11 8.59
N SER A 128 -6.20 -14.92 9.61
CA SER A 128 -5.45 -16.15 9.92
C SER A 128 -5.50 -17.21 8.81
N ASN A 129 -6.59 -17.28 8.06
CA ASN A 129 -6.80 -18.23 6.98
C ASN A 129 -6.34 -17.75 5.59
N GLN A 130 -5.72 -16.58 5.50
CA GLN A 130 -5.12 -16.07 4.25
C GLN A 130 -3.62 -16.37 4.23
N SER A 131 -3.05 -16.60 3.04
CA SER A 131 -1.62 -16.55 2.81
C SER A 131 -1.10 -15.10 2.88
N PHE A 132 0.21 -14.89 2.88
CA PHE A 132 0.75 -13.54 2.77
C PHE A 132 0.49 -12.93 1.40
N GLU A 133 0.51 -13.72 0.34
CA GLU A 133 0.23 -13.29 -1.02
C GLU A 133 -1.22 -12.80 -1.18
N GLU A 134 -2.20 -13.58 -0.67
CA GLU A 134 -3.61 -13.16 -0.65
C GLU A 134 -3.82 -11.88 0.16
N ALA A 135 -3.17 -11.79 1.31
CA ALA A 135 -3.27 -10.64 2.19
C ALA A 135 -2.62 -9.37 1.60
N ALA A 136 -1.52 -9.51 0.84
CA ALA A 136 -0.85 -8.41 0.16
C ALA A 136 -1.63 -7.85 -1.03
N ALA A 137 -2.51 -8.66 -1.65
CA ALA A 137 -3.26 -8.27 -2.84
C ALA A 137 -4.71 -7.83 -2.54
N ALA A 138 -5.09 -7.71 -1.26
CA ALA A 138 -6.48 -7.46 -0.89
C ALA A 138 -6.83 -5.98 -0.75
N TRP A 139 -5.97 -5.20 -0.09
CA TRP A 139 -6.37 -3.89 0.39
C TRP A 139 -6.64 -2.87 -0.71
N CYS A 140 -5.77 -2.75 -1.70
CA CYS A 140 -5.94 -1.75 -2.76
C CYS A 140 -7.26 -1.95 -3.52
N GLN A 141 -7.57 -3.17 -3.91
CA GLN A 141 -8.78 -3.46 -4.68
C GLN A 141 -10.06 -3.28 -3.85
N TYR A 142 -10.10 -3.82 -2.64
CA TYR A 142 -11.31 -3.73 -1.80
C TYR A 142 -11.51 -2.33 -1.23
N LEU A 143 -10.44 -1.62 -0.85
CA LEU A 143 -10.54 -0.25 -0.36
C LEU A 143 -11.06 0.70 -1.45
N THR A 144 -10.57 0.54 -2.69
CA THR A 144 -11.05 1.31 -3.85
C THR A 144 -12.54 1.05 -4.08
N ALA A 145 -12.95 -0.22 -4.10
CA ALA A 145 -14.34 -0.60 -4.31
C ALA A 145 -15.23 -0.14 -3.16
N TRP A 146 -14.80 -0.32 -1.92
CA TRP A 146 -15.55 0.11 -0.73
C TRP A 146 -15.75 1.62 -0.70
N GLY A 147 -14.69 2.38 -0.99
CA GLY A 147 -14.76 3.84 -1.06
C GLY A 147 -15.80 4.33 -2.07
N GLY A 148 -15.87 3.71 -3.25
CA GLY A 148 -16.86 4.05 -4.26
C GLY A 148 -18.29 3.61 -3.92
N LEU A 149 -18.43 2.38 -3.48
CA LEU A 149 -19.74 1.74 -3.31
C LEU A 149 -20.39 2.03 -1.95
N VAL A 150 -19.62 1.96 -0.88
CA VAL A 150 -20.16 2.09 0.49
C VAL A 150 -20.05 3.52 0.97
N TYR A 151 -18.81 4.07 0.99
CA TYR A 151 -18.58 5.39 1.56
C TYR A 151 -19.22 6.53 0.75
N ASN A 152 -19.06 6.53 -0.58
CA ASN A 152 -19.57 7.62 -1.44
C ASN A 152 -20.97 7.39 -1.98
N SER A 153 -21.41 6.14 -2.19
CA SER A 153 -22.69 5.85 -2.88
C SER A 153 -23.78 5.33 -1.97
N ASN A 154 -23.47 4.99 -0.72
CA ASN A 154 -24.41 4.37 0.21
C ASN A 154 -25.16 3.17 -0.44
N ILE A 155 -24.40 2.16 -0.90
CA ILE A 155 -24.91 1.04 -1.71
C ILE A 155 -26.05 0.26 -1.03
N GLU A 156 -26.15 0.29 0.31
CA GLU A 156 -27.20 -0.39 1.07
C GLU A 156 -28.61 -0.04 0.62
N ASN A 157 -28.80 1.14 0.06
CA ASN A 157 -30.08 1.61 -0.48
C ASN A 157 -30.24 1.39 -2.00
N ARG A 158 -29.35 0.62 -2.64
CA ARG A 158 -29.37 0.40 -4.08
C ARG A 158 -29.86 -1.01 -4.42
N ASN A 159 -30.75 -1.08 -5.40
CA ASN A 159 -31.29 -2.36 -5.89
C ASN A 159 -30.48 -2.96 -7.05
N CYS A 160 -29.61 -2.20 -7.68
CA CYS A 160 -28.83 -2.63 -8.84
C CYS A 160 -27.47 -1.90 -8.89
N CYS A 161 -26.42 -2.65 -9.19
CA CYS A 161 -25.09 -2.14 -9.40
C CYS A 161 -24.52 -2.65 -10.74
N ILE A 162 -24.02 -1.74 -11.56
CA ILE A 162 -23.41 -2.07 -12.85
C ILE A 162 -21.89 -1.81 -12.75
N PHE A 163 -21.10 -2.84 -13.03
CA PHE A 163 -19.65 -2.76 -13.06
C PHE A 163 -19.13 -2.71 -14.49
N THR A 164 -18.43 -1.63 -14.84
CA THR A 164 -17.63 -1.56 -16.07
C THR A 164 -16.23 -2.10 -15.77
N GLY A 165 -15.54 -2.63 -16.80
CA GLY A 165 -14.21 -3.22 -16.60
C GLY A 165 -14.23 -4.40 -15.62
N ALA A 166 -15.22 -5.29 -15.72
CA ALA A 166 -15.55 -6.34 -14.75
C ALA A 166 -14.41 -7.34 -14.46
N SER A 167 -13.36 -7.38 -15.29
CA SER A 167 -12.15 -8.19 -15.05
C SER A 167 -11.09 -7.48 -14.21
N SER A 168 -11.27 -6.19 -13.87
CA SER A 168 -10.33 -5.49 -13.01
C SER A 168 -10.46 -5.95 -11.56
N SER A 169 -9.36 -5.90 -10.82
CA SER A 169 -9.35 -6.30 -9.40
C SER A 169 -10.34 -5.48 -8.55
N ALA A 170 -10.42 -4.16 -8.78
CA ALA A 170 -11.37 -3.31 -8.09
C ALA A 170 -12.84 -3.66 -8.41
N ALA A 171 -13.17 -3.97 -9.67
CA ALA A 171 -14.52 -4.41 -10.05
C ALA A 171 -14.86 -5.77 -9.43
N ILE A 172 -13.93 -6.71 -9.41
CA ILE A 172 -14.10 -8.02 -8.76
C ILE A 172 -14.35 -7.81 -7.24
N GLY A 173 -13.55 -6.99 -6.57
CA GLY A 173 -13.77 -6.62 -5.17
C GLY A 173 -15.13 -5.98 -4.95
N GLY A 174 -15.55 -5.08 -5.83
CA GLY A 174 -16.87 -4.44 -5.78
C GLY A 174 -18.02 -5.42 -5.93
N MET A 175 -17.94 -6.36 -6.88
CA MET A 175 -18.95 -7.42 -7.03
C MET A 175 -19.08 -8.31 -5.80
N GLN A 176 -17.98 -8.54 -5.08
CA GLN A 176 -17.99 -9.30 -3.83
C GLN A 176 -18.56 -8.51 -2.66
N ILE A 177 -18.36 -7.19 -2.61
CA ILE A 177 -18.92 -6.32 -1.57
C ILE A 177 -20.46 -6.21 -1.69
N VAL A 178 -21.00 -6.17 -2.91
CA VAL A 178 -22.44 -6.00 -3.14
C VAL A 178 -23.24 -7.32 -3.16
N LYS A 179 -22.58 -8.45 -3.05
CA LYS A 179 -23.19 -9.79 -2.99
C LYS A 179 -23.75 -10.12 -1.60
#